data_ac8a49f1fddbb7dc6d0b29dea15532b0
#
_entry.id   ac8a49f1fddbb7dc6d0b29dea15532b0
#
_cell.length_a   1.000
_cell.length_b   1.000
_cell.length_c   1.000
_cell.angle_alpha   90.00
_cell.angle_beta   90.00
_cell.angle_gamma   90.00
#
_symmetry.space_group_name_H-M   'P 1'
#
loop_
_entity.id
_entity.type
_entity.pdbx_description
1 polymer ?
#
loop_
_entity_poly.entity_id
_entity_poly.type
_entity_poly.pdbx_seq_one_letter_code
_entity_poly.pdbx_strand_id
1 'polypeptide(L)'
;MTTTTDVLADIDEQQQWQEELYRHLHQNPELPFQERETAAEITRRLTSYGYEVQQIGGGVVGVLRNGPGRTVLFRADIDALPVQEATGLPYASTRTVLDAEGHTVPVMHACGHDFHIVAALGAAKMLADKGMDVAVVNM
;
A
#
# COMPACT_ATOMS: atom_id res chain seq x y z
N MET A 1 18.39 6.55 -22.23
CA MET A 1 17.45 7.35 -21.37
C MET A 1 16.17 6.55 -21.25
N THR A 2 15.75 6.18 -20.06
CA THR A 2 14.53 5.41 -19.82
C THR A 2 13.32 6.32 -20.07
N THR A 3 12.42 5.92 -20.96
CA THR A 3 11.19 6.67 -21.28
C THR A 3 10.04 6.20 -20.40
N THR A 4 8.94 6.97 -20.35
CA THR A 4 7.72 6.54 -19.67
C THR A 4 7.19 5.23 -20.22
N THR A 5 7.27 5.03 -21.54
CA THR A 5 6.87 3.79 -22.21
C THR A 5 7.71 2.60 -21.73
N ASP A 6 9.02 2.78 -21.53
CA ASP A 6 9.89 1.72 -21.03
C ASP A 6 9.55 1.34 -19.58
N VAL A 7 9.19 2.31 -18.75
CA VAL A 7 8.77 2.07 -17.36
C VAL A 7 7.47 1.27 -17.30
N LEU A 8 6.53 1.57 -18.19
CA LEU A 8 5.20 0.95 -18.22
C LEU A 8 5.14 -0.36 -19.03
N ALA A 9 6.24 -0.79 -19.67
CA ALA A 9 6.23 -1.94 -20.57
C ALA A 9 5.71 -3.23 -19.92
N ASP A 10 5.99 -3.42 -18.62
CA ASP A 10 5.68 -4.65 -17.90
C ASP A 10 4.49 -4.46 -16.93
N ILE A 11 3.65 -3.43 -17.15
CA ILE A 11 2.55 -3.09 -16.22
C ILE A 11 1.53 -4.23 -16.10
N ASP A 12 1.27 -4.94 -17.18
CA ASP A 12 0.31 -6.05 -17.21
C ASP A 12 0.79 -7.24 -16.36
N GLU A 13 2.11 -7.41 -16.19
CA GLU A 13 2.69 -8.46 -15.35
C GLU A 13 2.45 -8.20 -13.85
N GLN A 14 2.12 -6.96 -13.48
CA GLN A 14 1.81 -6.58 -12.10
C GLN A 14 0.37 -6.95 -11.71
N GLN A 15 -0.54 -7.09 -12.67
CA GLN A 15 -1.98 -7.14 -12.45
C GLN A 15 -2.39 -8.23 -11.47
N GLN A 16 -1.89 -9.45 -11.64
CA GLN A 16 -2.34 -10.58 -10.82
C GLN A 16 -2.07 -10.36 -9.34
N TRP A 17 -0.83 -10.05 -8.96
CA TRP A 17 -0.49 -9.87 -7.55
C TRP A 17 -1.12 -8.60 -6.96
N GLN A 18 -1.35 -7.56 -7.78
CA GLN A 18 -2.05 -6.35 -7.36
C GLN A 18 -3.51 -6.63 -7.04
N GLU A 19 -4.22 -7.39 -7.86
CA GLU A 19 -5.60 -7.80 -7.57
C GLU A 19 -5.69 -8.70 -6.32
N GLU A 20 -4.77 -9.63 -6.16
CA GLU A 20 -4.71 -10.50 -4.98
C GLU A 20 -4.48 -9.68 -3.69
N LEU A 21 -3.54 -8.73 -3.74
CA LEU A 21 -3.26 -7.85 -2.62
C LEU A 21 -4.43 -6.93 -2.32
N TYR A 22 -5.05 -6.32 -3.35
CA TYR A 22 -6.23 -5.49 -3.18
C TYR A 22 -7.35 -6.22 -2.44
N ARG A 23 -7.70 -7.43 -2.88
CA ARG A 23 -8.73 -8.25 -2.23
C ARG A 23 -8.34 -8.61 -0.81
N HIS A 24 -7.09 -8.92 -0.55
CA HIS A 24 -6.58 -9.21 0.79
C HIS A 24 -6.73 -8.01 1.72
N LEU A 25 -6.29 -6.82 1.30
CA LEU A 25 -6.42 -5.59 2.08
C LEU A 25 -7.89 -5.22 2.31
N HIS A 26 -8.73 -5.35 1.28
CA HIS A 26 -10.15 -5.05 1.35
C HIS A 26 -10.88 -5.94 2.38
N GLN A 27 -10.51 -7.21 2.47
CA GLN A 27 -11.06 -8.15 3.45
C GLN A 27 -10.51 -7.96 4.87
N ASN A 28 -9.36 -7.30 5.01
CA ASN A 28 -8.63 -7.14 6.27
C ASN A 28 -8.34 -5.67 6.61
N PRO A 29 -9.36 -4.79 6.58
CA PRO A 29 -9.16 -3.37 6.86
C PRO A 29 -8.82 -3.13 8.33
N GLU A 30 -8.02 -2.09 8.59
CA GLU A 30 -7.60 -1.68 9.94
C GLU A 30 -7.91 -0.19 10.16
N LEU A 31 -8.34 0.17 11.37
CA LEU A 31 -8.61 1.56 11.73
C LEU A 31 -7.34 2.40 11.85
N PRO A 32 -7.44 3.75 11.80
CA PRO A 32 -6.32 4.65 12.04
C PRO A 32 -5.58 4.32 13.36
N PHE A 33 -4.26 4.29 13.30
CA PHE A 33 -3.34 3.91 14.39
C PHE A 33 -3.43 2.45 14.85
N GLN A 34 -4.14 1.61 14.11
CA GLN A 34 -4.24 0.15 14.35
C GLN A 34 -3.73 -0.67 13.15
N GLU A 35 -3.13 -0.04 12.14
CA GLU A 35 -2.75 -0.60 10.83
C GLU A 35 -1.49 -1.49 10.90
N ARG A 36 -1.48 -2.46 11.81
CA ARG A 36 -0.30 -3.31 12.09
C ARG A 36 -0.05 -4.32 10.99
N GLU A 37 -1.07 -5.02 10.54
CA GLU A 37 -0.97 -6.04 9.49
C GLU A 37 -0.71 -5.39 8.14
N THR A 38 -1.40 -4.29 7.85
CA THR A 38 -1.21 -3.48 6.65
C THR A 38 0.22 -2.94 6.57
N ALA A 39 0.72 -2.32 7.64
CA ALA A 39 2.09 -1.80 7.69
C ALA A 39 3.15 -2.91 7.57
N ALA A 40 2.90 -4.09 8.15
CA ALA A 40 3.79 -5.24 8.02
C ALA A 40 3.87 -5.75 6.58
N GLU A 41 2.74 -5.85 5.88
CA GLU A 41 2.70 -6.28 4.48
C GLU A 41 3.41 -5.26 3.56
N ILE A 42 3.18 -3.96 3.76
CA ILE A 42 3.88 -2.90 3.03
C ILE A 42 5.38 -2.98 3.27
N THR A 43 5.81 -3.10 4.53
CA THR A 43 7.23 -3.25 4.91
C THR A 43 7.87 -4.44 4.21
N ARG A 44 7.21 -5.60 4.22
CA ARG A 44 7.70 -6.81 3.58
C ARG A 44 7.92 -6.61 2.07
N ARG A 45 6.96 -6.01 1.39
CA ARG A 45 7.04 -5.78 -0.06
C ARG A 45 8.11 -4.77 -0.42
N LEU A 46 8.13 -3.60 0.21
CA LEU A 46 9.14 -2.58 -0.06
C LEU A 46 10.56 -3.10 0.20
N THR A 47 10.76 -3.87 1.28
CA THR A 47 12.04 -4.51 1.56
C THR A 47 12.42 -5.50 0.45
N SER A 48 11.46 -6.29 -0.06
CA SER A 48 11.71 -7.23 -1.16
C SER A 48 12.04 -6.54 -2.49
N TYR A 49 11.62 -5.28 -2.67
CA TYR A 49 11.95 -4.46 -3.84
C TYR A 49 13.29 -3.71 -3.69
N GLY A 50 13.99 -3.87 -2.56
CA GLY A 50 15.29 -3.24 -2.32
C GLY A 50 15.22 -1.85 -1.67
N TYR A 51 14.08 -1.44 -1.14
CA TYR A 51 13.94 -0.19 -0.38
C TYR A 51 14.54 -0.33 1.03
N GLU A 52 15.17 0.72 1.52
CA GLU A 52 15.47 0.89 2.95
C GLU A 52 14.18 1.31 3.65
N VAL A 53 13.65 0.46 4.54
CA VAL A 53 12.33 0.65 5.12
C VAL A 53 12.42 1.01 6.60
N GLN A 54 11.63 2.00 7.02
CA GLN A 54 11.46 2.41 8.41
C GLN A 54 9.98 2.55 8.74
N GLN A 55 9.60 2.17 9.96
CA GLN A 55 8.27 2.46 10.51
C GLN A 55 8.35 3.71 11.38
N ILE A 56 7.50 4.70 11.08
CA ILE A 56 7.49 5.99 11.78
C ILE A 56 6.03 6.35 12.09
N GLY A 57 5.70 6.48 13.38
CA GLY A 57 4.37 6.89 13.82
C GLY A 57 3.22 5.97 13.38
N GLY A 58 3.49 4.68 13.16
CA GLY A 58 2.53 3.72 12.64
C GLY A 58 2.54 3.59 11.10
N GLY A 59 3.10 4.56 10.41
CA GLY A 59 3.27 4.52 8.95
C GLY A 59 4.57 3.85 8.52
N VAL A 60 4.72 3.61 7.23
CA VAL A 60 5.90 2.97 6.61
C VAL A 60 6.55 3.95 5.65
N VAL A 61 7.86 4.14 5.78
CA VAL A 61 8.67 4.94 4.84
C VAL A 61 9.70 4.04 4.19
N GLY A 62 9.66 3.94 2.87
CA GLY A 62 10.66 3.25 2.07
C GLY A 62 11.49 4.22 1.25
N VAL A 63 12.80 4.10 1.29
CA VAL A 63 13.75 4.93 0.53
C VAL A 63 14.51 4.06 -0.45
N LEU A 64 14.38 4.35 -1.74
CA LEU A 64 15.20 3.74 -2.79
C LEU A 64 16.30 4.71 -3.20
N ARG A 65 17.57 4.27 -3.08
CA ARG A 65 18.75 5.07 -3.46
C ARG A 65 19.37 4.46 -4.71
N ASN A 66 19.04 5.01 -5.85
CA ASN A 66 19.49 4.49 -7.15
C ASN A 66 20.52 5.41 -7.88
N GLY A 67 20.81 6.57 -7.35
CA GLY A 67 21.74 7.49 -8.01
C GLY A 67 21.64 8.95 -7.54
N PRO A 68 22.33 9.86 -8.20
CA PRO A 68 22.46 11.27 -7.78
C PRO A 68 21.29 12.17 -8.24
N GLY A 69 20.16 11.61 -8.64
CA GLY A 69 19.01 12.35 -9.16
C GLY A 69 18.22 13.10 -8.08
N ARG A 70 17.09 13.73 -8.49
CA ARG A 70 16.16 14.38 -7.57
C ARG A 70 15.40 13.33 -6.77
N THR A 71 15.16 13.63 -5.49
CA THR A 71 14.29 12.81 -4.67
C THR A 71 12.82 13.16 -4.92
N VAL A 72 11.98 12.18 -5.20
CA VAL A 72 10.53 12.30 -5.31
C VAL A 72 9.88 11.55 -4.15
N LEU A 73 8.95 12.19 -3.48
CA LEU A 73 8.12 11.57 -2.45
C LEU A 73 6.76 11.20 -3.07
N PHE A 74 6.39 9.95 -2.92
CA PHE A 74 5.02 9.47 -3.17
C PHE A 74 4.36 9.07 -1.85
N ARG A 75 3.12 9.49 -1.62
CA ARG A 75 2.37 9.17 -0.40
C ARG A 75 1.07 8.45 -0.73
N ALA A 76 0.73 7.44 0.09
CA ALA A 76 -0.57 6.80 0.12
C ALA A 76 -1.03 6.64 1.58
N ASP A 77 -2.30 6.89 1.86
CA ASP A 77 -2.91 6.58 3.15
C ASP A 77 -3.22 5.08 3.24
N ILE A 78 -3.26 4.53 4.46
CA ILE A 78 -3.36 3.08 4.68
C ILE A 78 -4.51 2.65 5.59
N ASP A 79 -5.19 3.61 6.20
CA ASP A 79 -6.27 3.40 7.16
C ASP A 79 -7.62 3.08 6.50
N ALA A 80 -8.48 2.42 7.25
CA ALA A 80 -9.87 2.18 6.92
C ALA A 80 -10.81 2.92 7.87
N LEU A 81 -12.12 2.82 7.64
CA LEU A 81 -13.14 3.54 8.39
C LEU A 81 -14.04 2.60 9.20
N PRO A 82 -14.63 3.07 10.32
CA PRO A 82 -15.59 2.31 11.10
C PRO A 82 -16.97 2.26 10.40
N VAL A 83 -17.03 1.61 9.25
CA VAL A 83 -18.21 1.53 8.37
C VAL A 83 -18.56 0.08 8.12
N GLN A 84 -19.86 -0.25 8.17
CA GLN A 84 -20.35 -1.56 7.77
C GLN A 84 -20.38 -1.65 6.24
N GLU A 85 -19.66 -2.59 5.69
CA GLU A 85 -19.71 -2.85 4.26
C GLU A 85 -21.03 -3.52 3.85
N ALA A 86 -21.62 -3.02 2.75
CA ALA A 86 -22.87 -3.51 2.19
C ALA A 86 -22.78 -3.67 0.65
N THR A 87 -21.57 -3.92 0.12
CA THR A 87 -21.34 -4.04 -1.33
C THR A 87 -21.84 -5.35 -1.92
N GLY A 88 -21.93 -6.40 -1.11
CA GLY A 88 -22.26 -7.76 -1.59
C GLY A 88 -21.14 -8.43 -2.38
N LEU A 89 -19.93 -7.87 -2.37
CA LEU A 89 -18.78 -8.47 -3.04
C LEU A 89 -18.34 -9.77 -2.36
N PRO A 90 -17.82 -10.75 -3.10
CA PRO A 90 -17.35 -12.02 -2.51
C PRO A 90 -16.13 -11.85 -1.59
N TYR A 91 -15.46 -10.69 -1.65
CA TYR A 91 -14.35 -10.30 -0.80
C TYR A 91 -14.69 -9.09 0.10
N ALA A 92 -15.97 -8.84 0.36
CA ALA A 92 -16.41 -7.79 1.27
C ALA A 92 -15.83 -8.01 2.68
N SER A 93 -15.54 -6.92 3.37
CA SER A 93 -15.09 -6.97 4.76
C SER A 93 -16.23 -7.39 5.69
N THR A 94 -15.97 -8.36 6.52
CA THR A 94 -16.81 -8.75 7.68
C THR A 94 -16.08 -8.48 8.99
N ARG A 95 -14.94 -7.76 8.92
CA ARG A 95 -14.07 -7.52 10.08
C ARG A 95 -14.73 -6.56 11.06
N THR A 96 -14.58 -6.86 12.34
CA THR A 96 -14.91 -5.96 13.44
C THR A 96 -13.70 -5.80 14.34
N VAL A 97 -13.52 -4.60 14.90
CA VAL A 97 -12.43 -4.28 15.82
C VAL A 97 -12.96 -3.44 16.98
N LEU A 98 -12.15 -3.26 18.02
CA LEU A 98 -12.42 -2.28 19.06
C LEU A 98 -11.91 -0.91 18.62
N ASP A 99 -12.75 0.12 18.72
CA ASP A 99 -12.35 1.50 18.53
C ASP A 99 -11.58 2.03 19.75
N ALA A 100 -11.18 3.32 19.70
CA ALA A 100 -10.44 3.95 20.79
C ALA A 100 -11.25 4.04 22.11
N GLU A 101 -12.57 4.02 22.02
CA GLU A 101 -13.51 4.07 23.13
C GLU A 101 -13.87 2.66 23.67
N GLY A 102 -13.37 1.61 23.02
CA GLY A 102 -13.62 0.21 23.41
C GLY A 102 -14.94 -0.38 22.88
N HIS A 103 -15.58 0.27 21.90
CA HIS A 103 -16.75 -0.28 21.23
C HIS A 103 -16.34 -1.19 20.07
N THR A 104 -17.09 -2.28 19.90
CA THR A 104 -16.94 -3.13 18.71
C THR A 104 -17.59 -2.46 17.52
N VAL A 105 -16.79 -2.13 16.50
CA VAL A 105 -17.24 -1.47 15.27
C VAL A 105 -16.87 -2.29 14.04
N PRO A 106 -17.70 -2.28 12.98
CA PRO A 106 -17.33 -2.84 11.68
C PRO A 106 -16.27 -1.97 11.03
N VAL A 107 -15.46 -2.54 10.13
CA VAL A 107 -14.40 -1.80 9.42
C VAL A 107 -14.47 -2.08 7.93
N MET A 108 -14.32 -1.01 7.12
CA MET A 108 -14.31 -1.08 5.67
C MET A 108 -13.33 -0.07 5.07
N HIS A 109 -12.62 -0.45 4.02
CA HIS A 109 -11.92 0.49 3.16
C HIS A 109 -12.91 1.29 2.29
N ALA A 110 -13.59 2.26 2.88
CA ALA A 110 -14.62 3.05 2.20
C ALA A 110 -14.05 4.28 1.46
N CYS A 111 -12.77 4.61 1.64
CA CYS A 111 -12.07 5.70 0.94
C CYS A 111 -11.16 5.20 -0.19
N GLY A 112 -11.03 3.89 -0.40
CA GLY A 112 -10.17 3.32 -1.44
C GLY A 112 -8.67 3.34 -1.11
N HIS A 113 -8.30 3.43 0.18
CA HIS A 113 -6.89 3.40 0.58
C HIS A 113 -6.22 2.05 0.29
N ASP A 114 -6.95 0.94 0.31
CA ASP A 114 -6.52 -0.36 -0.19
C ASP A 114 -6.04 -0.32 -1.64
N PHE A 115 -6.80 0.35 -2.52
CA PHE A 115 -6.40 0.59 -3.90
C PHE A 115 -5.17 1.51 -4.00
N HIS A 116 -5.10 2.57 -3.19
CA HIS A 116 -3.95 3.48 -3.16
C HIS A 116 -2.67 2.77 -2.73
N ILE A 117 -2.73 1.87 -1.72
CA ILE A 117 -1.60 1.04 -1.28
C ILE A 117 -1.10 0.17 -2.45
N VAL A 118 -2.00 -0.51 -3.13
CA VAL A 118 -1.65 -1.40 -4.25
C VAL A 118 -1.02 -0.62 -5.40
N ALA A 119 -1.58 0.54 -5.75
CA ALA A 119 -1.03 1.42 -6.79
C ALA A 119 0.37 1.92 -6.41
N ALA A 120 0.56 2.35 -5.15
CA ALA A 120 1.85 2.83 -4.64
C ALA A 120 2.92 1.73 -4.66
N LEU A 121 2.57 0.51 -4.22
CA LEU A 121 3.49 -0.64 -4.25
C LEU A 121 3.82 -1.08 -5.68
N GLY A 122 2.85 -1.01 -6.60
CA GLY A 122 3.09 -1.26 -8.02
C GLY A 122 4.08 -0.27 -8.62
N ALA A 123 3.88 1.02 -8.38
CA ALA A 123 4.81 2.06 -8.81
C ALA A 123 6.19 1.88 -8.18
N ALA A 124 6.26 1.60 -6.87
CA ALA A 124 7.52 1.36 -6.17
C ALA A 124 8.30 0.18 -6.77
N LYS A 125 7.60 -0.92 -7.07
CA LYS A 125 8.23 -2.09 -7.71
C LYS A 125 8.78 -1.74 -9.09
N MET A 126 7.99 -1.08 -9.94
CA MET A 126 8.40 -0.70 -11.29
C MET A 126 9.60 0.24 -11.28
N LEU A 127 9.64 1.23 -10.38
CA LEU A 127 10.77 2.13 -10.22
C LEU A 127 12.05 1.39 -9.80
N ALA A 128 11.94 0.43 -8.88
CA ALA A 128 13.07 -0.40 -8.47
C ALA A 128 13.57 -1.30 -9.61
N ASP A 129 12.67 -2.00 -10.30
CA ASP A 129 12.99 -2.92 -11.40
C ASP A 129 13.67 -2.20 -12.59
N LYS A 130 13.29 -0.95 -12.85
CA LYS A 130 13.86 -0.13 -13.94
C LYS A 130 15.08 0.69 -13.53
N GLY A 131 15.54 0.59 -12.28
CA GLY A 131 16.70 1.30 -11.79
C GLY A 131 16.57 2.83 -11.87
N MET A 132 15.35 3.35 -11.65
CA MET A 132 15.09 4.79 -11.67
C MET A 132 15.71 5.48 -10.45
N ASP A 133 16.29 6.66 -10.64
CA ASP A 133 17.11 7.38 -9.64
C ASP A 133 16.34 7.84 -8.38
N VAL A 134 15.13 7.40 -8.17
CA VAL A 134 14.27 8.03 -7.15
C VAL A 134 13.25 7.09 -6.58
N ALA A 135 13.11 7.04 -5.28
CA ALA A 135 11.78 7.14 -4.69
C ALA A 135 11.83 7.15 -3.16
N VAL A 136 11.10 8.05 -2.56
CA VAL A 136 10.62 7.91 -1.19
C VAL A 136 9.14 7.56 -1.28
N VAL A 137 8.76 6.43 -0.73
CA VAL A 137 7.35 6.01 -0.60
C VAL A 137 6.98 6.13 0.86
N ASN A 138 5.95 6.91 1.16
CA ASN A 138 5.39 7.05 2.50
C ASN A 138 3.95 6.52 2.51
N MET A 139 3.71 5.52 3.33
CA MET A 139 2.40 4.89 3.51
C MET A 139 2.06 4.74 4.99
#